data_74322e688ae84ba129d1fec82ab11516
#
_entry.id   74322e688ae84ba129d1fec82ab11516
#
_cell.length_a   1.000
_cell.length_b   1.000
_cell.length_c   1.000
_cell.angle_alpha   90.00
_cell.angle_beta   90.00
_cell.angle_gamma   90.00
#
_symmetry.space_group_name_H-M   'P 1'
#
loop_
_entity.id
_entity.type
_entity.pdbx_description
1 polymer ?
#
loop_
_entity_poly.entity_id
_entity_poly.type
_entity_poly.pdbx_seq_one_letter_code
_entity_poly.pdbx_strand_id
1 'polypeptide(L)'
;MNKQEYINTAEKELLHTYNRFSLVLDHGEGVHLYDTDGKEYLDFAAGIAVCALGYGNKEYNDALKAQIDKLLHTSNLYYNVPTIEAAKKALAASQMDRIFFTNSGTEAIEGAIKAAKKYAYTRDGHAGHEIIAMKHSFHGRSIGALSVTGNAHYQEPFEPLMPGVKFAEFNNLESVKELVTDKTCAILMETIQGEGGIYPAEQAFIEGVRKLCDEKDILLILDEIQCGMGRSGKMFAWQNYGVKPDIMTCAKALGCGVPVGAFFMTQKVADKSLAPGDHGTTYGGNPFVGAAVSTVFDLFEKRNVLDNVNAVAPYLEQKLDELVAKYDFLTARRGKGLMQGLVCTLPVGQVSAKALEQGLIVITAGADVLRFVPPLVIEKQHVDEMIEKLEKALLAVKEA
;
A
#
# COMPACT_ATOMS: atom_id res chain seq x y z
N MET A 1 -8.84 29.96 -13.77
CA MET A 1 -7.57 30.17 -13.04
C MET A 1 -6.45 29.54 -13.85
N ASN A 2 -5.31 30.21 -13.97
CA ASN A 2 -4.12 29.62 -14.55
C ASN A 2 -3.38 28.74 -13.52
N LYS A 3 -2.36 27.99 -13.95
CA LYS A 3 -1.57 27.09 -13.09
C LYS A 3 -1.04 27.78 -11.82
N GLN A 4 -0.48 29.01 -11.97
CA GLN A 4 0.09 29.72 -10.83
C GLN A 4 -0.98 30.19 -9.83
N GLU A 5 -2.14 30.58 -10.32
CA GLU A 5 -3.28 30.97 -9.47
C GLU A 5 -3.79 29.77 -8.65
N TYR A 6 -3.87 28.55 -9.25
CA TYR A 6 -4.21 27.33 -8.51
C TYR A 6 -3.19 27.02 -7.42
N ILE A 7 -1.88 27.08 -7.73
CA ILE A 7 -0.81 26.85 -6.76
C ILE A 7 -0.90 27.85 -5.61
N ASN A 8 -0.98 29.14 -5.91
CA ASN A 8 -1.05 30.20 -4.90
C ASN A 8 -2.29 30.05 -4.00
N THR A 9 -3.42 29.64 -4.58
CA THR A 9 -4.65 29.38 -3.82
C THR A 9 -4.48 28.17 -2.90
N ALA A 10 -3.91 27.08 -3.42
CA ALA A 10 -3.67 25.87 -2.64
C ALA A 10 -2.70 26.14 -1.46
N GLU A 11 -1.62 26.89 -1.67
CA GLU A 11 -0.66 27.23 -0.61
C GLU A 11 -1.29 28.13 0.47
N LYS A 12 -2.30 28.93 0.11
CA LYS A 12 -3.02 29.78 1.05
C LYS A 12 -4.12 29.04 1.82
N GLU A 13 -4.89 28.16 1.15
CA GLU A 13 -6.13 27.58 1.70
C GLU A 13 -5.93 26.18 2.28
N LEU A 14 -4.95 25.39 1.80
CA LEU A 14 -4.69 24.04 2.27
C LEU A 14 -3.58 24.02 3.33
N LEU A 15 -3.77 23.19 4.37
CA LEU A 15 -2.72 23.00 5.36
C LEU A 15 -1.45 22.42 4.69
N HIS A 16 -0.31 23.07 4.94
CA HIS A 16 0.98 22.73 4.32
C HIS A 16 1.66 21.55 5.04
N THR A 17 1.15 20.34 4.79
CA THR A 17 1.73 19.09 5.29
C THR A 17 2.49 18.30 4.24
N TYR A 18 2.50 18.77 2.99
CA TYR A 18 3.19 18.17 1.85
C TYR A 18 4.03 19.20 1.10
N ASN A 19 5.25 18.83 0.73
CA ASN A 19 6.05 19.56 -0.26
C ASN A 19 5.56 19.16 -1.66
N ARG A 20 4.59 19.92 -2.19
CA ARG A 20 3.98 19.62 -3.50
C ARG A 20 4.89 20.01 -4.64
N PHE A 21 4.94 19.17 -5.69
CA PHE A 21 5.52 19.57 -6.96
C PHE A 21 4.71 20.71 -7.58
N SER A 22 5.38 21.62 -8.29
CA SER A 22 4.73 22.74 -9.03
C SER A 22 3.99 22.22 -10.27
N LEU A 23 3.03 21.32 -10.05
CA LEU A 23 2.24 20.65 -11.06
C LEU A 23 0.76 20.71 -10.66
N VAL A 24 -0.10 21.13 -11.57
CA VAL A 24 -1.56 21.13 -11.38
C VAL A 24 -2.17 20.13 -12.36
N LEU A 25 -2.49 18.95 -11.87
CA LEU A 25 -3.10 17.89 -12.67
C LEU A 25 -4.57 18.18 -12.93
N ASP A 26 -5.03 17.90 -14.15
CA ASP A 26 -6.41 18.09 -14.59
C ASP A 26 -7.14 16.78 -14.78
N HIS A 27 -6.60 15.89 -15.63
CA HIS A 27 -7.20 14.59 -15.93
C HIS A 27 -6.16 13.49 -16.15
N GLY A 28 -6.63 12.26 -16.35
CA GLY A 28 -5.78 11.13 -16.67
C GLY A 28 -6.44 10.18 -17.66
N GLU A 29 -5.63 9.56 -18.54
CA GLU A 29 -6.06 8.55 -19.51
C GLU A 29 -5.03 7.42 -19.58
N GLY A 30 -5.48 6.17 -19.48
CA GLY A 30 -4.60 5.01 -19.48
C GLY A 30 -3.57 5.07 -18.34
N VAL A 31 -2.30 5.24 -18.69
CA VAL A 31 -1.18 5.34 -17.73
C VAL A 31 -0.58 6.74 -17.68
N HIS A 32 -1.24 7.72 -18.28
CA HIS A 32 -0.79 9.10 -18.37
C HIS A 32 -1.68 10.04 -17.55
N LEU A 33 -1.05 11.08 -17.03
CA LEU A 33 -1.70 12.22 -16.39
C LEU A 33 -1.43 13.48 -17.22
N TYR A 34 -2.35 14.40 -17.21
CA TYR A 34 -2.27 15.66 -17.95
C TYR A 34 -2.43 16.84 -16.99
N ASP A 35 -1.59 17.86 -17.16
CA ASP A 35 -1.74 19.09 -16.38
C ASP A 35 -2.70 20.09 -17.05
N THR A 36 -2.97 21.18 -16.34
CA THR A 36 -3.86 22.27 -16.82
C THR A 36 -3.36 22.99 -18.06
N ASP A 37 -2.10 22.81 -18.43
CA ASP A 37 -1.50 23.36 -19.67
C ASP A 37 -1.52 22.34 -20.81
N GLY A 38 -2.05 21.12 -20.56
CA GLY A 38 -2.16 20.03 -21.52
C GLY A 38 -0.87 19.21 -21.69
N LYS A 39 0.13 19.42 -20.83
CA LYS A 39 1.35 18.60 -20.85
C LYS A 39 1.06 17.21 -20.30
N GLU A 40 1.55 16.21 -21.03
CA GLU A 40 1.44 14.79 -20.67
C GLU A 40 2.57 14.33 -19.76
N TYR A 41 2.23 13.46 -18.83
CA TYR A 41 3.16 12.82 -17.89
C TYR A 41 2.88 11.31 -17.83
N LEU A 42 3.89 10.50 -18.15
CA LEU A 42 3.85 9.06 -17.89
C LEU A 42 3.92 8.82 -16.38
N ASP A 43 2.95 8.09 -15.83
CA ASP A 43 2.84 7.92 -14.39
C ASP A 43 3.39 6.56 -13.92
N PHE A 44 4.51 6.61 -13.20
CA PHE A 44 5.10 5.47 -12.50
C PHE A 44 4.94 5.54 -10.97
N ALA A 45 4.00 6.37 -10.49
CA ALA A 45 3.62 6.49 -9.08
C ALA A 45 2.20 5.96 -8.78
N ALA A 46 1.27 6.05 -9.74
CA ALA A 46 -0.13 5.62 -9.63
C ALA A 46 -0.84 6.13 -8.36
N GLY A 47 -0.57 7.39 -7.96
CA GLY A 47 -1.12 7.94 -6.71
C GLY A 47 -0.62 7.19 -5.46
N ILE A 48 0.63 6.75 -5.45
CA ILE A 48 1.28 5.89 -4.44
C ILE A 48 0.66 4.48 -4.44
N ALA A 49 0.75 3.79 -5.59
CA ALA A 49 0.25 2.44 -5.81
C ALA A 49 -1.29 2.28 -5.68
N VAL A 50 -2.05 3.33 -5.94
CA VAL A 50 -3.53 3.33 -5.81
C VAL A 50 -4.20 3.00 -7.14
N CYS A 51 -3.87 3.71 -8.22
CA CYS A 51 -4.56 3.65 -9.51
C CYS A 51 -4.10 2.43 -10.33
N ALA A 52 -4.35 1.22 -9.82
CA ALA A 52 -3.90 -0.03 -10.43
C ALA A 52 -4.45 -0.25 -11.85
N LEU A 53 -5.67 0.17 -12.13
CA LEU A 53 -6.33 0.07 -13.44
C LEU A 53 -6.01 1.26 -14.37
N GLY A 54 -5.11 2.15 -13.96
CA GLY A 54 -4.85 3.40 -14.65
C GLY A 54 -5.98 4.41 -14.51
N TYR A 55 -6.03 5.35 -15.42
CA TYR A 55 -6.94 6.50 -15.42
C TYR A 55 -7.99 6.38 -16.52
N GLY A 56 -9.15 7.00 -16.33
CA GLY A 56 -10.19 7.06 -17.35
C GLY A 56 -10.81 5.70 -17.72
N ASN A 57 -10.65 4.66 -16.90
CA ASN A 57 -11.20 3.34 -17.17
C ASN A 57 -12.73 3.39 -17.27
N LYS A 58 -13.23 3.27 -18.51
CA LYS A 58 -14.67 3.45 -18.80
C LYS A 58 -15.55 2.48 -18.02
N GLU A 59 -15.21 1.19 -17.99
CA GLU A 59 -16.01 0.17 -17.32
C GLU A 59 -16.09 0.42 -15.80
N TYR A 60 -14.97 0.79 -15.19
CA TYR A 60 -14.93 1.16 -13.78
C TYR A 60 -15.78 2.40 -13.50
N ASN A 61 -15.58 3.46 -14.30
CA ASN A 61 -16.32 4.71 -14.15
C ASN A 61 -17.84 4.53 -14.35
N ASP A 62 -18.24 3.71 -15.32
CA ASP A 62 -19.66 3.44 -15.58
C ASP A 62 -20.30 2.65 -14.43
N ALA A 63 -19.61 1.69 -13.84
CA ALA A 63 -20.08 0.96 -12.67
C ALA A 63 -20.28 1.89 -11.46
N LEU A 64 -19.35 2.83 -11.22
CA LEU A 64 -19.48 3.83 -10.16
C LEU A 64 -20.67 4.76 -10.40
N LYS A 65 -20.85 5.28 -11.62
CA LYS A 65 -21.99 6.14 -11.98
C LYS A 65 -23.32 5.41 -11.76
N ALA A 66 -23.42 4.17 -12.22
CA ALA A 66 -24.63 3.36 -12.03
C ALA A 66 -24.94 3.12 -10.54
N GLN A 67 -23.92 2.96 -9.70
CA GLN A 67 -24.12 2.79 -8.26
C GLN A 67 -24.52 4.09 -7.56
N ILE A 68 -24.00 5.24 -7.99
CA ILE A 68 -24.42 6.56 -7.49
C ILE A 68 -25.90 6.77 -7.71
N ASP A 69 -26.41 6.46 -8.90
CA ASP A 69 -27.83 6.60 -9.25
C ASP A 69 -28.75 5.63 -8.48
N LYS A 70 -28.19 4.55 -7.94
CA LYS A 70 -28.95 3.49 -7.28
C LYS A 70 -29.01 3.65 -5.76
N LEU A 71 -27.85 3.68 -5.10
CA LEU A 71 -27.74 3.77 -3.64
C LEU A 71 -26.29 4.10 -3.26
N LEU A 72 -26.04 5.31 -2.76
CA LEU A 72 -24.71 5.78 -2.44
C LEU A 72 -24.24 5.28 -1.08
N HIS A 73 -25.07 5.42 -0.05
CA HIS A 73 -24.72 5.11 1.33
C HIS A 73 -25.90 4.53 2.10
N THR A 74 -25.58 3.63 3.01
CA THR A 74 -26.44 3.17 4.10
C THR A 74 -25.52 2.79 5.28
N SER A 75 -26.05 2.66 6.49
CA SER A 75 -25.25 2.24 7.62
C SER A 75 -24.96 0.73 7.58
N ASN A 76 -23.96 0.29 8.33
CA ASN A 76 -23.67 -1.14 8.56
C ASN A 76 -24.74 -1.84 9.43
N LEU A 77 -25.82 -1.13 9.81
CA LEU A 77 -26.99 -1.72 10.45
C LEU A 77 -27.88 -2.48 9.45
N TYR A 78 -27.67 -2.31 8.15
CA TYR A 78 -28.44 -2.95 7.09
C TYR A 78 -27.55 -3.71 6.13
N TYR A 79 -28.03 -4.83 5.62
CA TYR A 79 -27.38 -5.55 4.53
C TYR A 79 -27.57 -4.80 3.21
N ASN A 80 -26.55 -4.81 2.36
CA ASN A 80 -26.63 -4.29 1.00
C ASN A 80 -25.87 -5.19 0.02
N VAL A 81 -26.36 -5.29 -1.19
CA VAL A 81 -25.83 -6.23 -2.19
C VAL A 81 -24.37 -5.90 -2.59
N PRO A 82 -24.00 -4.64 -2.93
CA PRO A 82 -22.63 -4.35 -3.39
C PRO A 82 -21.56 -4.72 -2.38
N THR A 83 -21.78 -4.45 -1.09
CA THR A 83 -20.80 -4.77 -0.04
C THR A 83 -20.63 -6.28 0.17
N ILE A 84 -21.76 -7.03 0.07
CA ILE A 84 -21.71 -8.50 0.20
C ILE A 84 -20.96 -9.12 -0.97
N GLU A 85 -21.22 -8.67 -2.21
CA GLU A 85 -20.49 -9.15 -3.39
C GLU A 85 -18.99 -8.77 -3.35
N ALA A 86 -18.67 -7.56 -2.91
CA ALA A 86 -17.28 -7.14 -2.70
C ALA A 86 -16.57 -8.03 -1.67
N ALA A 87 -17.21 -8.31 -0.53
CA ALA A 87 -16.67 -9.19 0.51
C ALA A 87 -16.43 -10.60 -0.03
N LYS A 88 -17.39 -11.17 -0.76
CA LYS A 88 -17.28 -12.49 -1.36
C LYS A 88 -16.08 -12.61 -2.31
N LYS A 89 -15.90 -11.62 -3.21
CA LYS A 89 -14.77 -11.59 -4.15
C LYS A 89 -13.43 -11.41 -3.44
N ALA A 90 -13.37 -10.48 -2.50
CA ALA A 90 -12.16 -10.20 -1.74
C ALA A 90 -11.71 -11.41 -0.89
N LEU A 91 -12.65 -12.10 -0.24
CA LEU A 91 -12.36 -13.31 0.54
C LEU A 91 -11.94 -14.48 -0.35
N ALA A 92 -12.57 -14.68 -1.50
CA ALA A 92 -12.16 -15.71 -2.46
C ALA A 92 -10.73 -15.49 -2.97
N ALA A 93 -10.36 -14.24 -3.29
CA ALA A 93 -9.03 -13.90 -3.78
C ALA A 93 -7.95 -13.97 -2.69
N SER A 94 -8.28 -13.62 -1.45
CA SER A 94 -7.35 -13.60 -0.32
C SER A 94 -7.25 -14.92 0.43
N GLN A 95 -8.18 -15.85 0.21
CA GLN A 95 -8.30 -17.10 0.99
C GLN A 95 -8.45 -16.85 2.50
N MET A 96 -8.88 -15.65 2.90
CA MET A 96 -9.25 -15.32 4.28
C MET A 96 -10.73 -15.63 4.52
N ASP A 97 -11.17 -15.60 5.78
CA ASP A 97 -12.51 -16.11 6.13
C ASP A 97 -13.50 -14.99 6.47
N ARG A 98 -13.03 -13.84 6.96
CA ARG A 98 -13.84 -12.68 7.35
C ARG A 98 -13.17 -11.39 6.92
N ILE A 99 -13.98 -10.37 6.62
CA ILE A 99 -13.52 -9.04 6.22
C ILE A 99 -14.33 -7.96 6.93
N PHE A 100 -13.68 -6.89 7.31
CA PHE A 100 -14.31 -5.65 7.74
C PHE A 100 -13.79 -4.51 6.86
N PHE A 101 -14.70 -3.77 6.22
CA PHE A 101 -14.35 -2.62 5.39
C PHE A 101 -14.22 -1.34 6.21
N THR A 102 -13.19 -0.57 5.93
CA THR A 102 -12.90 0.75 6.49
C THR A 102 -12.78 1.79 5.37
N ASN A 103 -12.40 3.04 5.68
CA ASN A 103 -12.27 4.10 4.67
C ASN A 103 -10.83 4.34 4.21
N SER A 104 -9.86 3.77 4.91
CA SER A 104 -8.45 4.01 4.66
C SER A 104 -7.57 2.87 5.18
N GLY A 105 -6.31 2.84 4.72
CA GLY A 105 -5.32 1.89 5.22
C GLY A 105 -5.03 2.09 6.72
N THR A 106 -4.93 3.34 7.18
CA THR A 106 -4.71 3.61 8.61
C THR A 106 -5.83 3.06 9.49
N GLU A 107 -7.10 3.19 9.07
CA GLU A 107 -8.23 2.58 9.79
C GLU A 107 -8.20 1.05 9.73
N ALA A 108 -7.73 0.45 8.63
CA ALA A 108 -7.55 -1.00 8.54
C ALA A 108 -6.51 -1.50 9.57
N ILE A 109 -5.41 -0.78 9.73
CA ILE A 109 -4.40 -1.06 10.76
C ILE A 109 -4.97 -0.90 12.17
N GLU A 110 -5.74 0.18 12.45
CA GLU A 110 -6.42 0.35 13.74
C GLU A 110 -7.33 -0.84 14.07
N GLY A 111 -8.10 -1.31 13.09
CA GLY A 111 -8.94 -2.50 13.23
C GLY A 111 -8.14 -3.78 13.49
N ALA A 112 -7.03 -3.98 12.77
CA ALA A 112 -6.14 -5.13 12.95
C ALA A 112 -5.49 -5.14 14.34
N ILE A 113 -5.01 -3.99 14.83
CA ILE A 113 -4.47 -3.82 16.20
C ILE A 113 -5.53 -4.19 17.24
N LYS A 114 -6.75 -3.67 17.09
CA LYS A 114 -7.86 -3.95 18.01
C LYS A 114 -8.23 -5.43 17.99
N ALA A 115 -8.30 -6.04 16.81
CA ALA A 115 -8.61 -7.46 16.68
C ALA A 115 -7.56 -8.34 17.37
N ALA A 116 -6.27 -8.03 17.20
CA ALA A 116 -5.19 -8.77 17.84
C ALA A 116 -5.19 -8.62 19.36
N LYS A 117 -5.35 -7.40 19.86
CA LYS A 117 -5.45 -7.15 21.32
C LYS A 117 -6.69 -7.81 21.93
N LYS A 118 -7.84 -7.79 21.25
CA LYS A 118 -9.06 -8.43 21.73
C LYS A 118 -8.94 -9.97 21.69
N TYR A 119 -8.32 -10.53 20.67
CA TYR A 119 -8.02 -11.98 20.61
C TYR A 119 -7.22 -12.42 21.84
N ALA A 120 -6.13 -11.71 22.14
CA ALA A 120 -5.30 -12.02 23.29
C ALA A 120 -6.04 -11.77 24.62
N TYR A 121 -6.84 -10.72 24.74
CA TYR A 121 -7.69 -10.50 25.90
C TYR A 121 -8.66 -11.67 26.13
N THR A 122 -9.28 -12.18 25.08
CA THR A 122 -10.20 -13.33 25.16
C THR A 122 -9.47 -14.60 25.54
N ARG A 123 -8.25 -14.79 25.05
CA ARG A 123 -7.40 -15.95 25.37
C ARG A 123 -6.92 -15.93 26.83
N ASP A 124 -6.43 -14.79 27.30
CA ASP A 124 -5.65 -14.67 28.54
C ASP A 124 -6.45 -14.09 29.72
N GLY A 125 -7.64 -13.53 29.48
CA GLY A 125 -8.52 -12.94 30.47
C GLY A 125 -8.06 -11.59 31.04
N HIS A 126 -7.03 -10.94 30.45
CA HIS A 126 -6.53 -9.65 30.89
C HIS A 126 -6.06 -8.78 29.72
N ALA A 127 -5.92 -7.47 29.94
CA ALA A 127 -5.37 -6.51 28.98
C ALA A 127 -3.84 -6.32 29.20
N GLY A 128 -3.24 -5.43 28.41
CA GLY A 128 -1.82 -5.06 28.53
C GLY A 128 -0.90 -5.78 27.56
N HIS A 129 -1.46 -6.34 26.48
CA HIS A 129 -0.71 -7.06 25.47
C HIS A 129 0.13 -6.14 24.58
N GLU A 130 1.26 -6.68 24.11
CA GLU A 130 2.27 -6.01 23.31
C GLU A 130 2.20 -6.42 21.83
N ILE A 131 2.64 -5.52 20.95
CA ILE A 131 2.78 -5.75 19.52
C ILE A 131 4.23 -5.52 19.12
N ILE A 132 4.80 -6.43 18.32
CA ILE A 132 6.09 -6.23 17.68
C ILE A 132 5.83 -5.77 16.26
N ALA A 133 6.37 -4.59 15.90
CA ALA A 133 6.38 -4.08 14.53
C ALA A 133 7.83 -4.04 14.00
N MET A 134 8.03 -3.64 12.75
CA MET A 134 9.37 -3.60 12.15
C MET A 134 9.89 -2.17 12.08
N LYS A 135 11.20 -1.98 12.29
CA LYS A 135 11.86 -0.71 11.99
C LYS A 135 11.70 -0.37 10.51
N HIS A 136 11.68 0.90 10.19
CA HIS A 136 11.47 1.45 8.85
C HIS A 136 10.12 1.09 8.21
N SER A 137 9.17 0.53 8.96
CA SER A 137 7.82 0.27 8.48
C SER A 137 6.98 1.54 8.38
N PHE A 138 5.90 1.44 7.57
CA PHE A 138 4.88 2.48 7.49
C PHE A 138 3.48 1.86 7.48
N HIS A 139 2.70 2.14 8.53
CA HIS A 139 1.36 1.58 8.71
C HIS A 139 0.24 2.63 8.79
N GLY A 140 0.58 3.92 8.82
CA GLY A 140 -0.40 5.01 8.80
C GLY A 140 -0.05 6.20 9.69
N ARG A 141 -0.99 7.16 9.76
CA ARG A 141 -0.82 8.46 10.43
C ARG A 141 -1.78 8.69 11.59
N SER A 142 -2.80 7.85 11.83
CA SER A 142 -3.59 7.89 13.06
C SER A 142 -2.73 7.46 14.25
N ILE A 143 -3.08 7.86 15.45
CA ILE A 143 -2.22 7.64 16.65
C ILE A 143 -1.90 6.15 16.85
N GLY A 144 -2.87 5.23 16.71
CA GLY A 144 -2.60 3.80 16.85
C GLY A 144 -1.75 3.25 15.70
N ALA A 145 -2.05 3.60 14.45
CA ALA A 145 -1.23 3.19 13.29
C ALA A 145 0.17 3.83 13.31
N LEU A 146 0.28 5.09 13.78
CA LEU A 146 1.56 5.75 13.99
C LEU A 146 2.40 5.05 15.05
N SER A 147 1.76 4.55 16.12
CA SER A 147 2.44 3.82 17.20
C SER A 147 3.16 2.57 16.72
N VAL A 148 2.67 1.93 15.65
CA VAL A 148 3.28 0.72 15.04
C VAL A 148 4.10 1.04 13.78
N THR A 149 4.22 2.31 13.39
CA THR A 149 5.06 2.77 12.28
C THR A 149 6.49 2.99 12.77
N GLY A 150 7.43 2.17 12.32
CA GLY A 150 8.80 2.11 12.82
C GLY A 150 9.71 3.24 12.32
N ASN A 151 9.31 4.49 12.50
CA ASN A 151 10.06 5.68 12.11
C ASN A 151 9.97 6.76 13.20
N ALA A 152 11.05 6.97 13.93
CA ALA A 152 11.12 7.92 15.05
C ALA A 152 10.76 9.35 14.63
N HIS A 153 11.21 9.81 13.45
CA HIS A 153 10.89 11.14 12.94
C HIS A 153 9.37 11.40 12.83
N TYR A 154 8.59 10.35 12.55
CA TYR A 154 7.13 10.49 12.50
C TYR A 154 6.48 10.43 13.88
N GLN A 155 7.12 9.78 14.85
CA GLN A 155 6.55 9.50 16.17
C GLN A 155 6.82 10.61 17.21
N GLU A 156 8.07 11.08 17.29
CA GLU A 156 8.55 12.01 18.33
C GLU A 156 7.62 13.19 18.63
N PRO A 157 7.09 13.93 17.63
CA PRO A 157 6.23 15.08 17.92
C PRO A 157 4.88 14.73 18.52
N PHE A 158 4.49 13.46 18.55
CA PHE A 158 3.16 12.99 18.94
C PHE A 158 3.17 12.08 20.16
N GLU A 159 4.29 11.98 20.86
CA GLU A 159 4.39 11.23 22.10
C GLU A 159 3.57 11.86 23.24
N PRO A 160 2.96 11.05 24.17
CA PRO A 160 3.08 9.60 24.24
C PRO A 160 2.15 8.88 23.26
N LEU A 161 2.67 7.85 22.58
CA LEU A 161 1.93 6.98 21.69
C LEU A 161 1.30 5.79 22.44
N MET A 162 0.61 4.89 21.73
CA MET A 162 0.03 3.68 22.29
C MET A 162 1.13 2.81 22.94
N PRO A 163 1.00 2.46 24.23
CA PRO A 163 2.00 1.66 24.93
C PRO A 163 2.03 0.20 24.45
N GLY A 164 3.14 -0.48 24.71
CA GLY A 164 3.32 -1.90 24.41
C GLY A 164 3.67 -2.18 22.96
N VAL A 165 4.28 -1.24 22.26
CA VAL A 165 4.84 -1.47 20.90
C VAL A 165 6.36 -1.58 21.01
N LYS A 166 6.91 -2.58 20.32
CA LYS A 166 8.36 -2.82 20.21
C LYS A 166 8.74 -2.94 18.73
N PHE A 167 9.97 -2.57 18.37
CA PHE A 167 10.44 -2.58 16.99
C PHE A 167 11.61 -3.52 16.80
N ALA A 168 11.43 -4.53 15.93
CA ALA A 168 12.46 -5.47 15.48
C ALA A 168 13.12 -4.98 14.20
N GLU A 169 14.35 -5.45 13.95
CA GLU A 169 14.98 -5.28 12.65
C GLU A 169 14.31 -6.15 11.59
N PHE A 170 13.96 -5.55 10.46
CA PHE A 170 13.36 -6.28 9.33
C PHE A 170 14.38 -7.25 8.72
N ASN A 171 13.94 -8.44 8.30
CA ASN A 171 14.79 -9.55 7.84
C ASN A 171 15.79 -10.08 8.89
N ASN A 172 15.54 -9.84 10.18
CA ASN A 172 16.33 -10.38 11.29
C ASN A 172 15.43 -11.12 12.28
N LEU A 173 15.32 -12.44 12.14
CA LEU A 173 14.45 -13.27 12.99
C LEU A 173 14.89 -13.28 14.46
N GLU A 174 16.20 -13.20 14.74
CA GLU A 174 16.69 -13.16 16.12
C GLU A 174 16.26 -11.87 16.82
N SER A 175 16.32 -10.73 16.13
CA SER A 175 15.78 -9.46 16.65
C SER A 175 14.30 -9.56 17.03
N VAL A 176 13.50 -10.31 16.27
CA VAL A 176 12.08 -10.56 16.60
C VAL A 176 11.98 -11.44 17.86
N LYS A 177 12.73 -12.54 17.92
CA LYS A 177 12.70 -13.50 19.05
C LYS A 177 13.08 -12.85 20.38
N GLU A 178 14.08 -11.97 20.38
CA GLU A 178 14.54 -11.24 21.56
C GLU A 178 13.46 -10.32 22.18
N LEU A 179 12.53 -9.83 21.35
CA LEU A 179 11.45 -8.94 21.78
C LEU A 179 10.18 -9.66 22.24
N VAL A 180 10.04 -10.96 21.91
CA VAL A 180 8.87 -11.75 22.27
C VAL A 180 8.83 -11.98 23.77
N THR A 181 7.69 -11.70 24.38
CA THR A 181 7.38 -11.96 25.78
C THR A 181 6.04 -12.70 25.88
N ASP A 182 5.67 -13.11 27.07
CA ASP A 182 4.34 -13.66 27.38
C ASP A 182 3.19 -12.67 27.18
N LYS A 183 3.50 -11.37 27.06
CA LYS A 183 2.53 -10.32 26.71
C LYS A 183 2.38 -10.10 25.20
N THR A 184 3.27 -10.65 24.37
CA THR A 184 3.21 -10.43 22.92
C THR A 184 1.97 -11.07 22.32
N CYS A 185 1.11 -10.28 21.67
CA CYS A 185 -0.12 -10.77 21.04
C CYS A 185 -0.04 -10.81 19.52
N ALA A 186 0.79 -9.98 18.92
CA ALA A 186 0.92 -9.94 17.46
C ALA A 186 2.31 -9.49 17.02
N ILE A 187 2.68 -9.94 15.81
CA ILE A 187 3.78 -9.40 15.00
C ILE A 187 3.16 -8.78 13.75
N LEU A 188 3.42 -7.49 13.53
CA LEU A 188 2.92 -6.72 12.39
C LEU A 188 4.08 -6.37 11.46
N MET A 189 3.94 -6.70 10.18
CA MET A 189 4.96 -6.38 9.17
C MET A 189 4.34 -6.24 7.77
N GLU A 190 5.05 -5.52 6.90
CA GLU A 190 4.82 -5.54 5.45
C GLU A 190 5.56 -6.74 4.84
N THR A 191 5.03 -7.35 3.78
CA THR A 191 5.80 -8.35 3.00
C THR A 191 6.84 -7.69 2.09
N ILE A 192 6.62 -6.41 1.74
CA ILE A 192 7.59 -5.54 1.09
C ILE A 192 7.44 -4.17 1.76
N GLN A 193 8.43 -3.72 2.51
CA GLN A 193 8.43 -2.38 3.09
C GLN A 193 8.43 -1.33 1.98
N GLY A 194 7.35 -0.56 1.88
CA GLY A 194 7.17 0.41 0.79
C GLY A 194 7.91 1.72 1.07
N GLU A 195 7.52 2.41 2.12
CA GLU A 195 8.08 3.71 2.50
C GLU A 195 9.51 3.60 3.05
N GLY A 196 9.87 2.47 3.61
CA GLY A 196 11.20 2.20 4.18
C GLY A 196 12.31 1.99 3.15
N GLY A 197 12.02 1.97 1.83
CA GLY A 197 13.06 1.83 0.80
C GLY A 197 12.92 0.59 -0.10
N ILE A 198 11.74 0.09 -0.29
CA ILE A 198 11.40 -1.07 -1.15
C ILE A 198 12.20 -2.32 -0.76
N TYR A 199 12.02 -2.76 0.47
CA TYR A 199 12.68 -3.96 1.00
C TYR A 199 11.72 -5.16 1.02
N PRO A 200 11.87 -6.17 0.13
CA PRO A 200 11.13 -7.43 0.24
C PRO A 200 11.56 -8.23 1.49
N ALA A 201 10.61 -8.93 2.09
CA ALA A 201 10.93 -9.91 3.12
C ALA A 201 11.72 -11.07 2.50
N GLU A 202 12.69 -11.60 3.25
CA GLU A 202 13.37 -12.84 2.89
C GLU A 202 12.47 -14.05 3.22
N GLN A 203 12.49 -15.08 2.37
CA GLN A 203 11.68 -16.28 2.56
C GLN A 203 11.88 -16.91 3.95
N ALA A 204 13.14 -17.11 4.35
CA ALA A 204 13.47 -17.69 5.64
C ALA A 204 13.01 -16.81 6.83
N PHE A 205 13.01 -15.50 6.67
CA PHE A 205 12.54 -14.57 7.71
C PHE A 205 11.03 -14.70 7.92
N ILE A 206 10.22 -14.58 6.87
CA ILE A 206 8.76 -14.62 6.99
C ILE A 206 8.26 -16.01 7.44
N GLU A 207 8.90 -17.10 6.96
CA GLU A 207 8.63 -18.46 7.44
C GLU A 207 9.00 -18.63 8.92
N GLY A 208 10.14 -18.09 9.33
CA GLY A 208 10.58 -18.10 10.72
C GLY A 208 9.63 -17.32 11.64
N VAL A 209 9.15 -16.15 11.20
CA VAL A 209 8.16 -15.36 11.94
C VAL A 209 6.82 -16.14 12.03
N ARG A 210 6.34 -16.76 10.93
CA ARG A 210 5.11 -17.57 10.97
C ARG A 210 5.23 -18.71 11.97
N LYS A 211 6.33 -19.45 11.91
CA LYS A 211 6.60 -20.56 12.83
C LYS A 211 6.61 -20.10 14.29
N LEU A 212 7.29 -18.98 14.58
CA LEU A 212 7.31 -18.40 15.92
C LEU A 212 5.91 -18.01 16.40
N CYS A 213 5.09 -17.42 15.52
CA CYS A 213 3.71 -17.08 15.82
C CYS A 213 2.87 -18.32 16.14
N ASP A 214 3.03 -19.40 15.37
CA ASP A 214 2.30 -20.66 15.59
C ASP A 214 2.69 -21.32 16.93
N GLU A 215 3.99 -21.37 17.25
CA GLU A 215 4.51 -21.95 18.48
C GLU A 215 4.09 -21.20 19.75
N LYS A 216 3.87 -19.88 19.65
CA LYS A 216 3.57 -19.02 20.80
C LYS A 216 2.12 -18.56 20.88
N ASP A 217 1.26 -18.98 19.93
CA ASP A 217 -0.11 -18.45 19.74
C ASP A 217 -0.14 -16.91 19.66
N ILE A 218 0.83 -16.33 18.92
CA ILE A 218 0.93 -14.93 18.56
C ILE A 218 0.34 -14.76 17.16
N LEU A 219 -0.41 -13.68 16.90
CA LEU A 219 -1.01 -13.43 15.59
C LEU A 219 0.01 -12.81 14.64
N LEU A 220 0.09 -13.33 13.42
CA LEU A 220 0.80 -12.68 12.32
C LEU A 220 -0.15 -11.73 11.58
N ILE A 221 0.18 -10.44 11.59
CA ILE A 221 -0.52 -9.40 10.83
C ILE A 221 0.36 -9.01 9.65
N LEU A 222 -0.12 -9.23 8.42
CA LEU A 222 0.56 -8.75 7.22
C LEU A 222 -0.14 -7.52 6.63
N ASP A 223 0.61 -6.45 6.51
CA ASP A 223 0.15 -5.22 5.87
C ASP A 223 0.36 -5.32 4.36
N GLU A 224 -0.75 -5.51 3.65
CA GLU A 224 -0.82 -5.61 2.19
C GLU A 224 -1.34 -4.32 1.53
N ILE A 225 -1.34 -3.20 2.26
CA ILE A 225 -1.91 -1.93 1.79
C ILE A 225 -1.18 -1.44 0.53
N GLN A 226 0.14 -1.57 0.46
CA GLN A 226 0.91 -1.12 -0.70
C GLN A 226 1.33 -2.28 -1.62
N CYS A 227 1.73 -3.41 -1.07
CA CYS A 227 2.28 -4.54 -1.81
C CYS A 227 1.22 -5.53 -2.33
N GLY A 228 -0.02 -5.44 -1.84
CA GLY A 228 -1.14 -6.27 -2.26
C GLY A 228 -1.77 -5.86 -3.59
N MET A 229 -2.95 -6.40 -3.86
CA MET A 229 -3.77 -6.11 -5.04
C MET A 229 -2.98 -6.21 -6.35
N GLY A 230 -2.33 -7.36 -6.59
CA GLY A 230 -1.65 -7.67 -7.85
C GLY A 230 -0.24 -7.10 -7.99
N ARG A 231 0.17 -6.15 -7.15
CA ARG A 231 1.41 -5.37 -7.26
C ARG A 231 2.67 -6.24 -7.36
N SER A 232 2.73 -7.32 -6.61
CA SER A 232 3.87 -8.26 -6.55
C SER A 232 3.77 -9.47 -7.49
N GLY A 233 2.78 -9.49 -8.41
CA GLY A 233 2.53 -10.60 -9.35
C GLY A 233 1.58 -11.69 -8.83
N LYS A 234 1.17 -11.62 -7.56
CA LYS A 234 0.07 -12.39 -6.96
C LYS A 234 -0.99 -11.42 -6.44
N MET A 235 -2.24 -11.86 -6.24
CA MET A 235 -3.29 -10.98 -5.74
C MET A 235 -2.88 -10.32 -4.43
N PHE A 236 -2.31 -11.10 -3.50
CA PHE A 236 -1.69 -10.59 -2.28
C PHE A 236 -0.24 -11.06 -2.19
N ALA A 237 0.64 -10.20 -1.70
CA ALA A 237 2.08 -10.44 -1.74
C ALA A 237 2.50 -11.64 -0.87
N TRP A 238 1.80 -11.92 0.24
CA TRP A 238 2.03 -13.09 1.07
C TRP A 238 1.92 -14.43 0.30
N GLN A 239 1.12 -14.47 -0.78
CA GLN A 239 0.96 -15.65 -1.62
C GLN A 239 2.25 -16.04 -2.37
N ASN A 240 3.18 -15.09 -2.55
CA ASN A 240 4.52 -15.39 -3.11
C ASN A 240 5.38 -16.21 -2.14
N TYR A 241 5.11 -16.10 -0.85
CA TYR A 241 5.88 -16.75 0.22
C TYR A 241 5.21 -18.04 0.73
N GLY A 242 3.94 -18.27 0.39
CA GLY A 242 3.16 -19.37 0.93
C GLY A 242 2.87 -19.27 2.44
N VAL A 243 3.01 -18.07 3.01
CA VAL A 243 2.87 -17.79 4.44
C VAL A 243 1.56 -17.05 4.69
N LYS A 244 0.49 -17.78 5.00
CA LYS A 244 -0.83 -17.19 5.29
C LYS A 244 -0.82 -16.44 6.63
N PRO A 245 -1.24 -15.14 6.67
CA PRO A 245 -1.39 -14.41 7.92
C PRO A 245 -2.65 -14.80 8.69
N ASP A 246 -2.69 -14.44 9.97
CA ASP A 246 -3.90 -14.49 10.80
C ASP A 246 -4.82 -13.31 10.53
N ILE A 247 -4.21 -12.12 10.32
CA ILE A 247 -4.88 -10.87 9.94
C ILE A 247 -4.11 -10.26 8.77
N MET A 248 -4.83 -9.71 7.79
CA MET A 248 -4.26 -8.99 6.66
C MET A 248 -4.95 -7.64 6.51
N THR A 249 -4.21 -6.57 6.26
CA THR A 249 -4.78 -5.26 5.92
C THR A 249 -4.63 -4.94 4.44
N CYS A 250 -5.59 -4.23 3.87
CA CYS A 250 -5.59 -3.83 2.47
C CYS A 250 -6.24 -2.45 2.30
N ALA A 251 -5.80 -1.69 1.29
CA ALA A 251 -6.39 -0.40 0.89
C ALA A 251 -5.92 -0.03 -0.53
N LYS A 252 -5.71 1.25 -0.83
CA LYS A 252 -5.12 1.74 -2.10
C LYS A 252 -5.78 1.14 -3.33
N ALA A 253 -5.10 0.20 -4.01
CA ALA A 253 -5.61 -0.45 -5.21
C ALA A 253 -6.89 -1.28 -4.99
N LEU A 254 -7.26 -1.58 -3.73
CA LEU A 254 -8.55 -2.20 -3.40
C LEU A 254 -9.73 -1.37 -3.92
N GLY A 255 -9.64 -0.05 -3.83
CA GLY A 255 -10.64 0.89 -4.35
C GLY A 255 -10.26 1.58 -5.65
N CYS A 256 -9.01 1.41 -6.10
CA CYS A 256 -8.49 1.98 -7.36
C CYS A 256 -8.82 3.48 -7.56
N GLY A 257 -8.71 4.27 -6.46
CA GLY A 257 -9.00 5.71 -6.41
C GLY A 257 -10.17 6.07 -5.49
N VAL A 258 -11.13 5.17 -5.29
CA VAL A 258 -12.18 5.34 -4.26
C VAL A 258 -11.58 5.05 -2.88
N PRO A 259 -11.76 5.95 -1.89
CA PRO A 259 -11.25 5.73 -0.54
C PRO A 259 -11.87 4.49 0.11
N VAL A 260 -11.03 3.50 0.39
CA VAL A 260 -11.41 2.26 1.07
C VAL A 260 -10.18 1.64 1.73
N GLY A 261 -10.42 0.98 2.84
CA GLY A 261 -9.52 0.03 3.46
C GLY A 261 -10.30 -1.20 3.91
N ALA A 262 -9.59 -2.22 4.29
CA ALA A 262 -10.18 -3.42 4.89
C ALA A 262 -9.15 -4.15 5.74
N PHE A 263 -9.61 -4.84 6.77
CA PHE A 263 -8.83 -5.88 7.41
C PHE A 263 -9.57 -7.22 7.30
N PHE A 264 -8.79 -8.24 7.03
CA PHE A 264 -9.24 -9.60 6.84
C PHE A 264 -8.76 -10.47 7.99
N MET A 265 -9.51 -11.48 8.35
CA MET A 265 -9.16 -12.39 9.44
C MET A 265 -9.41 -13.83 9.05
N THR A 266 -8.63 -14.73 9.63
CA THR A 266 -8.98 -16.16 9.67
C THR A 266 -10.18 -16.39 10.58
N GLN A 267 -10.90 -17.51 10.38
CA GLN A 267 -12.03 -17.88 11.24
C GLN A 267 -11.61 -17.99 12.70
N LYS A 268 -10.41 -18.54 12.97
CA LYS A 268 -9.81 -18.62 14.32
C LYS A 268 -9.80 -17.28 15.03
N VAL A 269 -9.37 -16.21 14.33
CA VAL A 269 -9.30 -14.87 14.90
C VAL A 269 -10.69 -14.26 15.03
N ALA A 270 -11.53 -14.40 14.02
CA ALA A 270 -12.87 -13.84 14.00
C ALA A 270 -13.74 -14.36 15.15
N ASP A 271 -13.64 -15.65 15.48
CA ASP A 271 -14.42 -16.28 16.56
C ASP A 271 -14.02 -15.83 17.96
N LYS A 272 -12.82 -15.27 18.13
CA LYS A 272 -12.25 -14.93 19.44
C LYS A 272 -11.86 -13.46 19.59
N SER A 273 -12.12 -12.62 18.58
CA SER A 273 -11.73 -11.20 18.61
C SER A 273 -12.93 -10.27 18.70
N LEU A 274 -13.13 -9.43 17.69
CA LEU A 274 -14.14 -8.38 17.70
C LEU A 274 -15.57 -8.94 17.65
N ALA A 275 -16.41 -8.47 18.56
CA ALA A 275 -17.84 -8.78 18.67
C ALA A 275 -18.69 -7.52 18.42
N PRO A 276 -20.01 -7.65 18.29
CA PRO A 276 -20.91 -6.50 18.14
C PRO A 276 -20.69 -5.47 19.26
N GLY A 277 -20.41 -4.21 18.85
CA GLY A 277 -20.10 -3.09 19.77
C GLY A 277 -18.60 -2.83 19.97
N ASP A 278 -17.70 -3.75 19.64
CA ASP A 278 -16.25 -3.54 19.84
C ASP A 278 -15.61 -2.62 18.79
N HIS A 279 -16.16 -2.60 17.58
CA HIS A 279 -15.61 -1.83 16.46
C HIS A 279 -16.73 -1.39 15.50
N GLY A 280 -16.51 -0.28 14.79
CA GLY A 280 -17.50 0.25 13.86
C GLY A 280 -16.95 1.36 12.98
N THR A 281 -17.72 1.69 11.94
CA THR A 281 -17.45 2.79 11.02
C THR A 281 -18.75 3.28 10.42
N THR A 282 -18.87 4.59 10.18
CA THR A 282 -20.05 5.16 9.53
C THR A 282 -20.08 4.84 8.03
N TYR A 283 -18.96 5.03 7.34
CA TYR A 283 -18.88 4.97 5.87
C TYR A 283 -18.23 3.70 5.32
N GLY A 284 -17.43 3.02 6.11
CA GLY A 284 -16.69 1.83 5.65
C GLY A 284 -17.61 0.74 5.13
N GLY A 285 -17.36 0.28 3.90
CA GLY A 285 -18.15 -0.73 3.24
C GLY A 285 -19.55 -0.26 2.79
N ASN A 286 -19.78 1.03 2.54
CA ASN A 286 -21.03 1.49 1.98
C ASN A 286 -21.25 0.93 0.55
N PRO A 287 -22.49 0.99 0.01
CA PRO A 287 -22.82 0.44 -1.31
C PRO A 287 -21.94 0.97 -2.45
N PHE A 288 -21.57 2.26 -2.42
CA PHE A 288 -20.71 2.85 -3.44
C PHE A 288 -19.30 2.24 -3.40
N VAL A 289 -18.71 2.14 -2.21
CA VAL A 289 -17.42 1.51 -1.99
C VAL A 289 -17.47 0.02 -2.34
N GLY A 290 -18.54 -0.68 -1.96
CA GLY A 290 -18.76 -2.08 -2.33
C GLY A 290 -18.78 -2.30 -3.84
N ALA A 291 -19.47 -1.43 -4.59
CA ALA A 291 -19.48 -1.47 -6.05
C ALA A 291 -18.08 -1.22 -6.64
N ALA A 292 -17.33 -0.24 -6.10
CA ALA A 292 -15.98 0.04 -6.53
C ALA A 292 -15.08 -1.19 -6.35
N VAL A 293 -15.01 -1.76 -5.15
CA VAL A 293 -14.20 -2.94 -4.83
C VAL A 293 -14.60 -4.14 -5.68
N SER A 294 -15.90 -4.43 -5.79
CA SER A 294 -16.41 -5.53 -6.61
C SER A 294 -15.97 -5.38 -8.07
N THR A 295 -16.08 -4.18 -8.63
CA THR A 295 -15.68 -3.88 -10.02
C THR A 295 -14.16 -4.00 -10.22
N VAL A 296 -13.35 -3.62 -9.23
CA VAL A 296 -11.89 -3.80 -9.30
C VAL A 296 -11.55 -5.29 -9.46
N PHE A 297 -12.11 -6.19 -8.65
CA PHE A 297 -11.88 -7.63 -8.78
C PHE A 297 -12.35 -8.17 -10.13
N ASP A 298 -13.53 -7.76 -10.62
CA ASP A 298 -14.03 -8.17 -11.94
C ASP A 298 -13.10 -7.74 -13.07
N LEU A 299 -12.59 -6.52 -13.02
CA LEU A 299 -11.69 -6.00 -14.04
C LEU A 299 -10.29 -6.63 -13.96
N PHE A 300 -9.81 -6.96 -12.76
CA PHE A 300 -8.56 -7.70 -12.60
C PHE A 300 -8.63 -9.06 -13.29
N GLU A 301 -9.72 -9.80 -13.10
CA GLU A 301 -9.95 -11.08 -13.77
C GLU A 301 -10.15 -10.89 -15.28
N LYS A 302 -11.13 -10.06 -15.67
CA LYS A 302 -11.51 -9.84 -17.08
C LYS A 302 -10.35 -9.38 -17.95
N ARG A 303 -9.45 -8.56 -17.42
CA ARG A 303 -8.31 -7.98 -18.13
C ARG A 303 -7.00 -8.73 -17.91
N ASN A 304 -7.02 -9.86 -17.21
CA ASN A 304 -5.85 -10.66 -16.88
C ASN A 304 -4.71 -9.82 -16.28
N VAL A 305 -5.05 -8.92 -15.32
CA VAL A 305 -4.09 -7.94 -14.77
C VAL A 305 -2.88 -8.62 -14.16
N LEU A 306 -3.06 -9.74 -13.46
CA LEU A 306 -1.93 -10.49 -12.87
C LEU A 306 -0.99 -11.07 -13.93
N ASP A 307 -1.53 -11.56 -15.04
CA ASP A 307 -0.72 -12.08 -16.15
C ASP A 307 0.09 -10.95 -16.79
N ASN A 308 -0.52 -9.76 -16.95
CA ASN A 308 0.19 -8.58 -17.43
C ASN A 308 1.33 -8.19 -16.49
N VAL A 309 1.08 -8.13 -15.18
CA VAL A 309 2.13 -7.84 -14.17
C VAL A 309 3.28 -8.85 -14.29
N ASN A 310 2.98 -10.14 -14.37
CA ASN A 310 3.98 -11.20 -14.47
C ASN A 310 4.75 -11.17 -15.81
N ALA A 311 4.16 -10.63 -16.88
CA ALA A 311 4.82 -10.46 -18.18
C ALA A 311 5.70 -9.20 -18.26
N VAL A 312 5.30 -8.11 -17.57
CA VAL A 312 5.98 -6.81 -17.67
C VAL A 312 7.02 -6.64 -16.57
N ALA A 313 6.79 -7.16 -15.35
CA ALA A 313 7.69 -6.99 -14.23
C ALA A 313 9.12 -7.48 -14.49
N PRO A 314 9.36 -8.68 -15.07
CA PRO A 314 10.73 -9.11 -15.39
C PRO A 314 11.43 -8.18 -16.38
N TYR A 315 10.68 -7.59 -17.32
CA TYR A 315 11.21 -6.62 -18.27
C TYR A 315 11.62 -5.31 -17.59
N LEU A 316 10.77 -4.80 -16.69
CA LEU A 316 11.09 -3.64 -15.86
C LEU A 316 12.32 -3.90 -15.00
N GLU A 317 12.39 -5.06 -14.35
CA GLU A 317 13.54 -5.48 -13.54
C GLU A 317 14.83 -5.49 -14.33
N GLN A 318 14.82 -6.13 -15.52
CA GLN A 318 15.96 -6.16 -16.43
C GLN A 318 16.42 -4.74 -16.80
N LYS A 319 15.49 -3.87 -17.20
CA LYS A 319 15.81 -2.50 -17.62
C LYS A 319 16.41 -1.66 -16.49
N LEU A 320 15.91 -1.83 -15.27
CA LEU A 320 16.46 -1.16 -14.09
C LEU A 320 17.85 -1.73 -13.72
N ASP A 321 18.08 -3.04 -13.86
CA ASP A 321 19.38 -3.67 -13.64
C ASP A 321 20.41 -3.22 -14.70
N GLU A 322 20.00 -3.00 -15.95
CA GLU A 322 20.82 -2.41 -17.01
C GLU A 322 21.29 -0.99 -16.62
N LEU A 323 20.42 -0.17 -16.01
CA LEU A 323 20.81 1.16 -15.49
C LEU A 323 21.81 1.06 -14.34
N VAL A 324 21.59 0.12 -13.40
CA VAL A 324 22.53 -0.11 -12.28
C VAL A 324 23.91 -0.54 -12.80
N ALA A 325 23.96 -1.38 -13.82
CA ALA A 325 25.22 -1.79 -14.44
C ALA A 325 25.92 -0.65 -15.21
N LYS A 326 25.17 0.31 -15.71
CA LYS A 326 25.66 1.42 -16.55
C LYS A 326 26.20 2.60 -15.72
N TYR A 327 25.63 2.86 -14.55
CA TYR A 327 25.90 4.07 -13.78
C TYR A 327 26.37 3.77 -12.35
N ASP A 328 27.54 4.27 -11.98
CA ASP A 328 28.19 4.10 -10.68
C ASP A 328 27.43 4.73 -9.50
N PHE A 329 26.58 5.72 -9.77
CA PHE A 329 25.71 6.35 -8.79
C PHE A 329 24.40 5.58 -8.52
N LEU A 330 24.12 4.51 -9.26
CA LEU A 330 23.05 3.56 -8.98
C LEU A 330 23.66 2.31 -8.36
N THR A 331 23.34 2.04 -7.10
CA THR A 331 24.07 1.00 -6.33
C THR A 331 23.33 -0.33 -6.24
N ALA A 332 22.01 -0.33 -6.37
CA ALA A 332 21.20 -1.54 -6.37
C ALA A 332 19.79 -1.30 -6.92
N ARG A 333 19.17 -2.38 -7.38
CA ARG A 333 17.72 -2.49 -7.54
C ARG A 333 17.14 -3.36 -6.42
N ARG A 334 15.94 -3.00 -5.95
CA ARG A 334 15.15 -3.78 -4.97
C ARG A 334 13.71 -3.87 -5.44
N GLY A 335 12.99 -4.89 -4.95
CA GLY A 335 11.56 -4.98 -5.19
C GLY A 335 11.09 -6.32 -5.73
N LYS A 336 9.80 -6.39 -6.03
CA LYS A 336 9.13 -7.57 -6.60
C LYS A 336 7.92 -7.13 -7.43
N GLY A 337 7.75 -7.74 -8.59
CA GLY A 337 6.65 -7.38 -9.50
C GLY A 337 6.77 -5.93 -9.97
N LEU A 338 5.67 -5.20 -9.99
CA LEU A 338 5.63 -3.77 -10.33
C LEU A 338 5.76 -2.85 -9.09
N MET A 339 6.48 -3.29 -8.08
CA MET A 339 6.93 -2.49 -6.94
C MET A 339 8.45 -2.54 -6.89
N GLN A 340 9.09 -1.56 -7.52
CA GLN A 340 10.55 -1.52 -7.73
C GLN A 340 11.16 -0.26 -7.13
N GLY A 341 12.40 -0.36 -6.74
CA GLY A 341 13.21 0.74 -6.23
C GLY A 341 14.63 0.71 -6.79
N LEU A 342 15.13 1.87 -7.20
CA LEU A 342 16.54 2.09 -7.52
C LEU A 342 17.22 2.83 -6.37
N VAL A 343 18.24 2.24 -5.80
CA VAL A 343 19.12 2.88 -4.80
C VAL A 343 20.10 3.80 -5.51
N CYS A 344 20.09 5.06 -5.13
CA CYS A 344 20.85 6.10 -5.81
C CYS A 344 21.64 6.95 -4.83
N THR A 345 22.91 7.24 -5.13
CA THR A 345 23.75 8.17 -4.34
C THR A 345 23.49 9.64 -4.67
N LEU A 346 22.79 9.92 -5.79
CA LEU A 346 22.32 11.27 -6.11
C LEU A 346 21.13 11.66 -5.20
N PRO A 347 20.88 12.98 -5.00
CA PRO A 347 19.71 13.42 -4.25
C PRO A 347 18.40 13.02 -4.96
N VAL A 348 17.75 11.93 -4.52
CA VAL A 348 16.58 11.33 -5.18
C VAL A 348 15.41 12.29 -5.36
N GLY A 349 15.25 13.26 -4.46
CA GLY A 349 14.25 14.31 -4.61
C GLY A 349 14.51 15.22 -5.82
N GLN A 350 15.78 15.51 -6.12
CA GLN A 350 16.16 16.28 -7.31
C GLN A 350 15.96 15.43 -8.58
N VAL A 351 16.31 14.14 -8.54
CA VAL A 351 16.06 13.23 -9.67
C VAL A 351 14.56 13.13 -9.97
N SER A 352 13.72 13.01 -8.94
CA SER A 352 12.26 13.00 -9.12
C SER A 352 11.73 14.32 -9.72
N ALA A 353 12.28 15.46 -9.29
CA ALA A 353 11.92 16.76 -9.88
C ALA A 353 12.38 16.88 -11.36
N LYS A 354 13.57 16.39 -11.69
CA LYS A 354 14.05 16.35 -13.09
C LYS A 354 13.29 15.36 -13.94
N ALA A 355 12.87 14.23 -13.40
CA ALA A 355 11.98 13.28 -14.09
C ALA A 355 10.64 13.96 -14.44
N LEU A 356 10.09 14.76 -13.54
CA LEU A 356 8.86 15.53 -13.80
C LEU A 356 9.04 16.53 -14.96
N GLU A 357 10.18 17.21 -15.05
CA GLU A 357 10.51 18.08 -16.19
C GLU A 357 10.50 17.30 -17.53
N GLN A 358 10.95 16.03 -17.50
CA GLN A 358 10.94 15.12 -18.66
C GLN A 358 9.55 14.49 -18.94
N GLY A 359 8.51 14.86 -18.19
CA GLY A 359 7.19 14.24 -18.33
C GLY A 359 7.10 12.82 -17.76
N LEU A 360 7.82 12.54 -16.68
CA LEU A 360 7.76 11.28 -15.95
C LEU A 360 7.48 11.54 -14.46
N ILE A 361 6.46 10.90 -13.93
CA ILE A 361 6.14 10.94 -12.50
C ILE A 361 6.72 9.70 -11.83
N VAL A 362 7.69 9.92 -10.95
CA VAL A 362 8.27 8.93 -10.02
C VAL A 362 8.31 9.52 -8.63
N ILE A 363 8.30 8.67 -7.61
CA ILE A 363 8.34 9.09 -6.21
C ILE A 363 9.56 8.50 -5.50
N THR A 364 9.81 8.94 -4.29
CA THR A 364 10.92 8.46 -3.47
C THR A 364 10.43 7.52 -2.36
N ALA A 365 11.33 6.70 -1.83
CA ALA A 365 11.13 5.91 -0.62
C ALA A 365 12.43 5.94 0.20
N GLY A 366 12.32 6.12 1.53
CA GLY A 366 13.51 6.35 2.34
C GLY A 366 14.27 7.61 1.92
N ALA A 367 15.58 7.60 2.13
CA ALA A 367 16.45 8.75 1.83
C ALA A 367 17.09 8.68 0.44
N ASP A 368 17.24 7.49 -0.13
CA ASP A 368 18.13 7.18 -1.24
C ASP A 368 17.50 6.31 -2.35
N VAL A 369 16.18 6.10 -2.32
CA VAL A 369 15.50 5.23 -3.27
C VAL A 369 14.52 5.99 -4.15
N LEU A 370 14.64 5.84 -5.46
CA LEU A 370 13.60 6.15 -6.44
C LEU A 370 12.63 4.98 -6.50
N ARG A 371 11.34 5.23 -6.27
CA ARG A 371 10.31 4.22 -6.21
C ARG A 371 9.42 4.24 -7.44
N PHE A 372 9.18 3.05 -8.00
CA PHE A 372 8.34 2.80 -9.16
C PHE A 372 7.18 1.89 -8.76
N VAL A 373 5.98 2.43 -8.80
CA VAL A 373 4.73 1.73 -8.47
C VAL A 373 3.64 2.10 -9.48
N PRO A 374 3.89 1.86 -10.80
CA PRO A 374 3.00 2.30 -11.88
C PRO A 374 1.62 1.65 -11.82
N PRO A 375 0.64 2.09 -12.62
CA PRO A 375 -0.56 1.31 -12.89
C PRO A 375 -0.20 -0.11 -13.35
N LEU A 376 -0.99 -1.10 -12.94
CA LEU A 376 -0.70 -2.51 -13.27
C LEU A 376 -1.01 -2.88 -14.72
N VAL A 377 -1.51 -1.92 -15.47
CA VAL A 377 -1.86 -2.03 -16.88
C VAL A 377 -0.79 -1.43 -17.82
N ILE A 378 0.40 -1.08 -17.28
CA ILE A 378 1.53 -0.67 -18.12
C ILE A 378 1.96 -1.81 -19.03
N GLU A 379 2.55 -1.46 -20.16
CA GLU A 379 3.13 -2.37 -21.15
C GLU A 379 4.65 -2.13 -21.26
N LYS A 380 5.37 -2.99 -21.97
CA LYS A 380 6.82 -2.86 -22.16
C LYS A 380 7.23 -1.54 -22.80
N GLN A 381 6.43 -1.01 -23.74
CA GLN A 381 6.68 0.31 -24.33
C GLN A 381 6.69 1.44 -23.31
N HIS A 382 5.83 1.38 -22.28
CA HIS A 382 5.82 2.35 -21.19
C HIS A 382 7.07 2.23 -20.29
N VAL A 383 7.61 1.01 -20.17
CA VAL A 383 8.90 0.80 -19.48
C VAL A 383 10.03 1.44 -20.27
N ASP A 384 10.08 1.24 -21.60
CA ASP A 384 11.12 1.83 -22.48
C ASP A 384 11.08 3.37 -22.40
N GLU A 385 9.88 3.97 -22.50
CA GLU A 385 9.69 5.40 -22.36
C GLU A 385 10.12 5.91 -20.98
N MET A 386 9.76 5.20 -19.91
CA MET A 386 10.17 5.53 -18.56
C MET A 386 11.70 5.53 -18.41
N ILE A 387 12.37 4.51 -18.93
CA ILE A 387 13.84 4.41 -18.88
C ILE A 387 14.49 5.59 -19.60
N GLU A 388 14.02 5.94 -20.81
CA GLU A 388 14.57 7.07 -21.57
C GLU A 388 14.44 8.40 -20.79
N LYS A 389 13.25 8.66 -20.25
CA LYS A 389 12.99 9.87 -19.46
C LYS A 389 13.75 9.91 -18.14
N LEU A 390 13.85 8.77 -17.45
CA LEU A 390 14.59 8.62 -16.20
C LEU A 390 16.08 8.85 -16.42
N GLU A 391 16.67 8.28 -17.46
CA GLU A 391 18.09 8.42 -17.77
C GLU A 391 18.47 9.88 -18.02
N LYS A 392 17.65 10.63 -18.77
CA LYS A 392 17.82 12.08 -18.95
C LYS A 392 17.77 12.85 -17.60
N ALA A 393 16.86 12.47 -16.72
CA ALA A 393 16.74 13.10 -15.41
C ALA A 393 17.96 12.81 -14.50
N LEU A 394 18.43 11.57 -14.48
CA LEU A 394 19.63 11.15 -13.73
C LEU A 394 20.89 11.92 -14.17
N LEU A 395 21.12 11.98 -15.49
CA LEU A 395 22.27 12.69 -16.04
C LEU A 395 22.19 14.21 -15.75
N ALA A 396 21.02 14.81 -15.86
CA ALA A 396 20.84 16.23 -15.55
C ALA A 396 21.15 16.58 -14.07
N VAL A 397 20.91 15.63 -13.13
CA VAL A 397 21.28 15.85 -11.71
C VAL A 397 22.75 15.58 -11.47
N LYS A 398 23.36 14.62 -12.20
CA LYS A 398 24.80 14.32 -12.08
C LYS A 398 25.68 15.46 -12.59
N GLU A 399 25.23 16.18 -13.60
CA GLU A 399 25.97 17.28 -14.24
C GLU A 399 25.80 18.64 -13.54
N ALA A 400 24.81 18.77 -12.62
CA ALA A 400 24.50 19.99 -11.88
C ALA A 400 25.32 20.13 -10.60
#